data_b682929752a009fcfce3823949df58e9
#
_entry.id   b682929752a009fcfce3823949df58e9
#
_cell.length_a   1.000
_cell.length_b   1.000
_cell.length_c   1.000
_cell.angle_alpha   90.00
_cell.angle_beta   90.00
_cell.angle_gamma   90.00
#
_symmetry.space_group_name_H-M   'P 1'
#
loop_
_entity.id
_entity.type
_entity.pdbx_description
1 polymer ?
#
loop_
_entity_poly.entity_id
_entity_poly.type
_entity_poly.pdbx_seq_one_letter_code
_entity_poly.pdbx_strand_id
1 'polypeptide(L)'
;MSTRRSAAIAAVIAPGLLGAAPAGCEEPLQPVSEPPTLLAEAGDYTAWARPKNREERQPVVAPHGGFVDTYINDVVVADLAMVLPEGLPEWSDGAMVVLAGYDAMEGGSLVQVAVMHKQDGVWAWEQYDGASDQPRFAGRPDVCVGCHGAGEDFIRSFRLPDPPPKE
;
A
#
# COMPACT_ATOMS: atom_id res chain seq x y z
N MET A 1 -64.44 39.23 -49.18
CA MET A 1 -65.31 38.89 -48.04
C MET A 1 -65.18 37.40 -47.80
N SER A 2 -64.44 36.99 -46.83
CA SER A 2 -64.13 35.58 -46.53
C SER A 2 -64.45 35.31 -45.06
N THR A 3 -65.46 34.59 -44.81
CA THR A 3 -65.97 34.21 -43.48
C THR A 3 -65.21 32.99 -42.97
N ARG A 4 -64.42 33.17 -41.91
CA ARG A 4 -63.76 32.09 -41.15
C ARG A 4 -64.80 31.46 -40.21
N ARG A 5 -64.98 30.16 -40.33
CA ARG A 5 -65.74 29.34 -39.39
C ARG A 5 -64.77 28.80 -38.35
N SER A 6 -64.97 29.17 -37.07
CA SER A 6 -64.27 28.61 -35.92
C SER A 6 -64.90 27.26 -35.55
N ALA A 7 -64.10 26.23 -35.51
CA ALA A 7 -64.46 24.91 -34.96
C ALA A 7 -64.03 24.82 -33.52
N ALA A 8 -64.93 24.62 -32.59
CA ALA A 8 -64.66 24.35 -31.20
C ALA A 8 -64.31 22.87 -31.03
N ILE A 9 -63.13 22.63 -30.47
CA ILE A 9 -62.65 21.26 -30.09
C ILE A 9 -62.97 21.09 -28.61
N ALA A 10 -63.86 20.17 -28.29
CA ALA A 10 -64.15 19.75 -26.93
C ALA A 10 -63.01 18.81 -26.43
N ALA A 11 -62.33 19.26 -25.36
CA ALA A 11 -61.33 18.43 -24.69
C ALA A 11 -62.01 17.44 -23.73
N VAL A 12 -61.79 16.15 -23.98
CA VAL A 12 -62.21 15.08 -23.07
C VAL A 12 -61.10 14.88 -22.07
N ILE A 13 -61.37 15.17 -20.80
CA ILE A 13 -60.45 14.94 -19.68
C ILE A 13 -60.67 13.48 -19.21
N ALA A 14 -59.68 12.64 -19.43
CA ALA A 14 -59.65 11.29 -18.85
C ALA A 14 -59.11 11.38 -17.39
N PRO A 15 -59.70 10.63 -16.41
CA PRO A 15 -59.16 10.60 -15.06
C PRO A 15 -57.85 9.80 -15.02
N GLY A 16 -56.77 10.48 -14.65
CA GLY A 16 -55.47 9.87 -14.46
C GLY A 16 -55.47 8.90 -13.27
N LEU A 17 -55.09 7.64 -13.52
CA LEU A 17 -54.73 6.69 -12.48
C LEU A 17 -53.45 7.20 -11.77
N LEU A 18 -53.57 7.54 -10.49
CA LEU A 18 -52.44 7.72 -9.63
C LEU A 18 -51.78 6.36 -9.38
N GLY A 19 -50.76 6.05 -10.16
CA GLY A 19 -49.84 4.96 -9.89
C GLY A 19 -49.02 5.28 -8.61
N ALA A 20 -49.26 4.58 -7.52
CA ALA A 20 -48.37 4.60 -6.38
C ALA A 20 -47.03 4.02 -6.83
N ALA A 21 -45.98 4.86 -6.82
CA ALA A 21 -44.62 4.39 -6.98
C ALA A 21 -44.28 3.49 -5.80
N PRO A 22 -43.66 2.30 -6.01
CA PRO A 22 -43.17 1.50 -4.92
C PRO A 22 -42.09 2.34 -4.19
N ALA A 23 -42.25 2.49 -2.87
CA ALA A 23 -41.20 3.02 -2.01
C ALA A 23 -40.01 2.02 -2.12
N GLY A 24 -39.05 2.34 -2.98
CA GLY A 24 -37.78 1.65 -3.01
C GLY A 24 -37.14 1.83 -1.62
N CYS A 25 -36.93 0.73 -0.92
CA CYS A 25 -36.08 0.71 0.25
C CYS A 25 -34.68 1.05 -0.26
N GLU A 26 -34.31 2.31 -0.14
CA GLU A 26 -32.94 2.76 -0.29
C GLU A 26 -32.19 2.19 0.90
N GLU A 27 -31.59 1.03 0.72
CA GLU A 27 -30.72 0.41 1.71
C GLU A 27 -29.59 1.42 1.99
N PRO A 28 -29.37 1.82 3.25
CA PRO A 28 -28.31 2.79 3.56
C PRO A 28 -27.00 2.19 3.08
N LEU A 29 -26.29 2.94 2.21
CA LEU A 29 -24.96 2.57 1.73
C LEU A 29 -24.10 2.29 2.95
N GLN A 30 -23.66 1.02 3.08
CA GLN A 30 -22.69 0.65 4.11
C GLN A 30 -21.43 1.48 3.86
N PRO A 31 -20.86 2.14 4.90
CA PRO A 31 -19.59 2.82 4.71
C PRO A 31 -18.57 1.79 4.22
N VAL A 32 -18.01 2.03 3.04
CA VAL A 32 -16.89 1.25 2.53
C VAL A 32 -15.73 1.54 3.47
N SER A 33 -15.34 0.56 4.28
CA SER A 33 -14.13 0.69 5.10
C SER A 33 -12.94 0.86 4.15
N GLU A 34 -12.18 1.92 4.33
CA GLU A 34 -10.90 2.04 3.62
C GLU A 34 -10.04 0.80 3.96
N PRO A 35 -9.28 0.26 3.00
CA PRO A 35 -8.36 -0.83 3.28
C PRO A 35 -7.38 -0.41 4.37
N PRO A 36 -6.93 -1.34 5.22
CA PRO A 36 -5.93 -1.03 6.23
C PRO A 36 -4.67 -0.49 5.55
N THR A 37 -3.96 0.42 6.23
CA THR A 37 -2.64 0.88 5.77
C THR A 37 -1.64 -0.27 5.87
N LEU A 38 -0.54 -0.22 5.09
CA LEU A 38 0.52 -1.23 5.15
C LEU A 38 1.14 -1.31 6.56
N LEU A 39 1.22 -0.18 7.28
CA LEU A 39 1.69 -0.18 8.66
C LEU A 39 0.72 -0.90 9.61
N ALA A 40 -0.59 -0.75 9.40
CA ALA A 40 -1.60 -1.48 10.17
C ALA A 40 -1.57 -2.99 9.85
N GLU A 41 -1.30 -3.36 8.60
CA GLU A 41 -1.09 -4.76 8.19
C GLU A 41 0.17 -5.35 8.82
N ALA A 42 1.27 -4.58 8.87
CA ALA A 42 2.50 -4.99 9.51
C ALA A 42 2.35 -5.24 11.02
N GLY A 43 1.42 -4.57 11.68
CA GLY A 43 1.15 -4.75 13.10
C GLY A 43 2.38 -4.52 13.98
N ASP A 44 2.70 -5.47 14.86
CA ASP A 44 3.92 -5.41 15.69
C ASP A 44 5.14 -5.89 14.88
N TYR A 45 5.55 -5.11 13.88
CA TYR A 45 6.72 -5.40 13.07
C TYR A 45 8.03 -5.43 13.88
N THR A 46 8.07 -4.84 15.06
CA THR A 46 9.28 -4.84 15.90
C THR A 46 9.63 -6.23 16.43
N ALA A 47 8.67 -7.15 16.43
CA ALA A 47 8.86 -8.56 16.75
C ALA A 47 9.35 -9.40 15.55
N TRP A 48 9.41 -8.83 14.34
CA TRP A 48 9.83 -9.55 13.14
C TRP A 48 11.34 -9.84 13.12
N ALA A 49 11.74 -10.76 12.26
CA ALA A 49 13.13 -11.05 12.00
C ALA A 49 13.88 -9.83 11.45
N ARG A 50 15.19 -9.80 11.67
CA ARG A 50 16.11 -8.85 11.04
C ARG A 50 16.99 -9.59 10.03
N PRO A 51 17.26 -9.00 8.85
CA PRO A 51 18.18 -9.62 7.89
C PRO A 51 19.56 -9.82 8.51
N LYS A 52 20.23 -10.95 8.18
CA LYS A 52 21.51 -11.37 8.77
C LYS A 52 22.62 -10.32 8.71
N ASN A 53 22.59 -9.40 7.76
CA ASN A 53 23.56 -8.30 7.65
C ASN A 53 22.99 -6.94 8.12
N ARG A 54 21.87 -6.96 8.85
CA ARG A 54 21.13 -5.80 9.39
C ARG A 54 20.59 -6.08 10.80
N GLU A 55 21.25 -6.96 11.55
CA GLU A 55 20.85 -7.29 12.92
C GLU A 55 20.96 -6.08 13.84
N GLU A 56 21.87 -5.16 13.54
CA GLU A 56 22.04 -3.90 14.24
C GLU A 56 21.55 -2.72 13.38
N ARG A 57 21.24 -1.61 14.03
CA ARG A 57 20.89 -0.35 13.36
C ARG A 57 22.04 0.10 12.46
N GLN A 58 21.70 0.60 11.29
CA GLN A 58 22.67 0.99 10.26
C GLN A 58 22.48 2.45 9.86
N PRO A 59 23.56 3.18 9.56
CA PRO A 59 23.46 4.48 8.92
C PRO A 59 22.90 4.34 7.51
N VAL A 60 22.02 5.25 7.12
CA VAL A 60 21.46 5.31 5.76
C VAL A 60 21.47 6.74 5.25
N VAL A 61 21.41 6.84 3.91
CA VAL A 61 21.24 8.12 3.23
C VAL A 61 19.75 8.42 3.16
N ALA A 62 19.39 9.71 3.25
CA ALA A 62 18.01 10.14 3.03
C ALA A 62 17.33 9.37 1.87
N PRO A 63 16.01 9.12 1.91
CA PRO A 63 15.02 9.79 2.76
C PRO A 63 14.66 9.04 4.06
N HIS A 64 15.33 7.95 4.42
CA HIS A 64 14.92 7.05 5.50
C HIS A 64 15.50 7.42 6.88
N GLY A 65 15.68 8.70 7.17
CA GLY A 65 16.31 9.15 8.41
C GLY A 65 17.83 9.08 8.31
N GLY A 66 18.52 9.17 9.45
CA GLY A 66 19.97 9.03 9.53
C GLY A 66 20.42 7.60 9.80
N PHE A 67 19.59 6.85 10.51
CA PHE A 67 19.86 5.48 10.96
C PHE A 67 18.58 4.64 10.87
N VAL A 68 18.69 3.37 10.48
CA VAL A 68 17.53 2.48 10.36
C VAL A 68 17.72 1.15 11.03
N ASP A 69 16.65 0.66 11.61
CA ASP A 69 16.41 -0.76 11.90
C ASP A 69 15.58 -1.35 10.75
N THR A 70 15.98 -2.53 10.26
CA THR A 70 15.30 -3.22 9.17
C THR A 70 14.61 -4.46 9.73
N TYR A 71 13.33 -4.63 9.40
CA TYR A 71 12.51 -5.77 9.79
C TYR A 71 11.92 -6.43 8.55
N ILE A 72 11.85 -7.76 8.56
CA ILE A 72 11.35 -8.58 7.47
C ILE A 72 10.34 -9.60 8.00
N ASN A 73 9.24 -9.77 7.29
CA ASN A 73 8.23 -10.76 7.67
C ASN A 73 8.65 -12.20 7.30
N ASP A 74 7.85 -13.18 7.73
CA ASP A 74 8.14 -14.60 7.51
C ASP A 74 8.21 -14.98 6.03
N VAL A 75 7.51 -14.26 5.13
CA VAL A 75 7.57 -14.50 3.68
C VAL A 75 8.97 -14.16 3.17
N VAL A 76 9.51 -12.99 3.54
CA VAL A 76 10.89 -12.60 3.18
C VAL A 76 11.91 -13.57 3.81
N VAL A 77 11.70 -14.02 5.05
CA VAL A 77 12.56 -15.01 5.69
C VAL A 77 12.57 -16.33 4.90
N ALA A 78 11.41 -16.79 4.44
CA ALA A 78 11.29 -18.01 3.63
C ALA A 78 11.98 -17.85 2.27
N ASP A 79 11.79 -16.73 1.58
CA ASP A 79 12.47 -16.43 0.32
C ASP A 79 14.00 -16.43 0.48
N LEU A 80 14.51 -15.80 1.54
CA LEU A 80 15.95 -15.79 1.85
C LEU A 80 16.53 -17.17 2.10
N ALA A 81 15.74 -18.11 2.64
CA ALA A 81 16.15 -19.49 2.85
C ALA A 81 16.19 -20.30 1.56
N MET A 82 15.57 -19.81 0.48
CA MET A 82 15.47 -20.47 -0.81
C MET A 82 16.33 -19.83 -1.91
N VAL A 83 17.17 -18.84 -1.57
CA VAL A 83 18.04 -18.17 -2.54
C VAL A 83 18.95 -19.17 -3.24
N LEU A 84 18.87 -19.19 -4.57
CA LEU A 84 19.69 -20.04 -5.44
C LEU A 84 21.06 -19.40 -5.70
N PRO A 85 22.06 -20.17 -6.22
CA PRO A 85 23.37 -19.60 -6.58
C PRO A 85 23.32 -18.46 -7.60
N GLU A 86 22.29 -18.42 -8.44
CA GLU A 86 22.01 -17.37 -9.42
C GLU A 86 21.29 -16.16 -8.84
N GLY A 87 20.92 -16.19 -7.56
CA GLY A 87 20.17 -15.16 -6.87
C GLY A 87 18.68 -15.48 -6.70
N LEU A 88 17.91 -14.49 -6.25
CA LEU A 88 16.47 -14.56 -6.13
C LEU A 88 15.86 -13.83 -7.34
N PRO A 89 15.08 -14.51 -8.21
CA PRO A 89 14.52 -13.87 -9.40
C PRO A 89 13.51 -12.76 -9.05
N GLU A 90 12.70 -13.02 -8.04
CA GLU A 90 11.74 -12.07 -7.48
C GLU A 90 11.33 -12.50 -6.07
N TRP A 91 10.83 -11.56 -5.29
CA TRP A 91 10.25 -11.82 -3.99
C TRP A 91 8.82 -12.33 -4.12
N SER A 92 8.40 -13.19 -3.21
CA SER A 92 7.04 -13.74 -3.19
C SER A 92 6.00 -12.67 -2.84
N ASP A 93 4.78 -12.83 -3.35
CA ASP A 93 3.64 -12.05 -2.89
C ASP A 93 3.43 -12.23 -1.38
N GLY A 94 3.10 -11.14 -0.70
CA GLY A 94 3.07 -11.08 0.76
C GLY A 94 4.41 -10.73 1.39
N ALA A 95 5.51 -10.63 0.62
CA ALA A 95 6.78 -10.14 1.14
C ALA A 95 6.64 -8.71 1.67
N MET A 96 7.06 -8.48 2.91
CA MET A 96 6.96 -7.18 3.55
C MET A 96 8.26 -6.82 4.28
N VAL A 97 8.71 -5.58 4.07
CA VAL A 97 9.90 -5.01 4.70
C VAL A 97 9.54 -3.71 5.38
N VAL A 98 9.94 -3.55 6.63
CA VAL A 98 9.76 -2.30 7.39
C VAL A 98 11.12 -1.72 7.75
N LEU A 99 11.28 -0.41 7.50
CA LEU A 99 12.42 0.39 7.95
C LEU A 99 11.94 1.36 9.02
N ALA A 100 12.42 1.20 10.24
CA ALA A 100 12.22 2.17 11.32
C ALA A 100 13.43 3.12 11.34
N GLY A 101 13.21 4.39 10.98
CA GLY A 101 14.25 5.41 10.87
C GLY A 101 14.38 6.22 12.15
N TYR A 102 15.61 6.47 12.56
CA TYR A 102 15.98 7.16 13.81
C TYR A 102 16.92 8.33 13.53
N ASP A 103 16.94 9.30 14.44
CA ASP A 103 17.82 10.47 14.40
C ASP A 103 19.22 10.20 14.98
N ALA A 104 19.41 9.06 15.69
CA ALA A 104 20.71 8.65 16.23
C ALA A 104 20.90 7.12 16.16
N MET A 105 22.18 6.70 16.18
CA MET A 105 22.56 5.28 16.17
C MET A 105 22.08 4.56 17.43
N GLU A 106 22.23 5.17 18.58
CA GLU A 106 21.84 4.64 19.87
C GLU A 106 20.87 5.60 20.56
N GLY A 107 19.82 5.07 21.17
CA GLY A 107 18.86 5.86 21.97
C GLY A 107 18.10 6.94 21.23
N GLY A 108 18.19 6.99 19.89
CA GLY A 108 17.53 7.99 19.06
C GLY A 108 16.00 7.88 19.06
N SER A 109 15.36 8.99 18.71
CA SER A 109 13.90 9.03 18.50
C SER A 109 13.54 8.45 17.15
N LEU A 110 12.39 7.74 17.09
CA LEU A 110 11.79 7.30 15.82
C LEU A 110 11.33 8.53 15.05
N VAL A 111 11.93 8.78 13.89
CA VAL A 111 11.60 9.93 13.03
C VAL A 111 10.78 9.57 11.83
N GLN A 112 10.79 8.29 11.44
CA GLN A 112 9.94 7.79 10.35
C GLN A 112 9.79 6.28 10.39
N VAL A 113 8.75 5.78 9.70
CA VAL A 113 8.59 4.36 9.35
C VAL A 113 8.30 4.28 7.86
N ALA A 114 9.02 3.40 7.15
CA ALA A 114 8.74 3.09 5.75
C ALA A 114 8.39 1.61 5.62
N VAL A 115 7.32 1.31 4.93
CA VAL A 115 6.82 -0.04 4.69
C VAL A 115 6.82 -0.31 3.20
N MET A 116 7.32 -1.47 2.79
CA MET A 116 7.18 -2.03 1.44
C MET A 116 6.39 -3.33 1.55
N HIS A 117 5.43 -3.54 0.66
CA HIS A 117 4.65 -4.77 0.57
C HIS A 117 4.50 -5.19 -0.89
N LYS A 118 4.79 -6.44 -1.21
CA LYS A 118 4.58 -7.04 -2.53
C LYS A 118 3.23 -7.74 -2.57
N GLN A 119 2.38 -7.33 -3.50
CA GLN A 119 1.06 -7.89 -3.70
C GLN A 119 0.75 -7.94 -5.20
N ASP A 120 0.24 -9.10 -5.68
CA ASP A 120 -0.07 -9.34 -7.10
C ASP A 120 1.14 -9.03 -8.03
N GLY A 121 2.35 -9.41 -7.62
CA GLY A 121 3.61 -9.16 -8.34
C GLY A 121 4.09 -7.71 -8.30
N VAL A 122 3.44 -6.83 -7.56
CA VAL A 122 3.72 -5.38 -7.55
C VAL A 122 4.08 -4.91 -6.15
N TRP A 123 5.17 -4.15 -6.04
CA TRP A 123 5.52 -3.48 -4.80
C TRP A 123 4.72 -2.20 -4.59
N ALA A 124 4.18 -2.02 -3.39
CA ALA A 124 3.61 -0.78 -2.87
C ALA A 124 4.44 -0.29 -1.69
N TRP A 125 4.43 1.02 -1.48
CA TRP A 125 5.17 1.70 -0.41
C TRP A 125 4.25 2.59 0.41
N GLU A 126 4.51 2.66 1.69
CA GLU A 126 4.01 3.70 2.56
C GLU A 126 5.14 4.25 3.42
N GLN A 127 5.13 5.55 3.66
CA GLN A 127 6.10 6.20 4.56
C GLN A 127 5.37 7.14 5.51
N TYR A 128 5.72 7.05 6.78
CA TYR A 128 5.12 7.78 7.89
C TYR A 128 6.17 8.66 8.56
N ASP A 129 5.77 9.82 9.05
CA ASP A 129 6.62 10.70 9.85
C ASP A 129 6.50 10.30 11.34
N GLY A 130 7.61 9.87 11.95
CA GLY A 130 7.64 9.43 13.35
C GLY A 130 6.61 8.33 13.66
N ALA A 131 5.80 8.57 14.67
CA ALA A 131 4.73 7.65 15.11
C ALA A 131 3.35 8.01 14.51
N SER A 132 3.32 8.71 13.38
CA SER A 132 2.06 9.02 12.67
C SER A 132 1.37 7.74 12.21
N ASP A 133 0.05 7.73 12.22
CA ASP A 133 -0.81 6.69 11.65
C ASP A 133 -1.25 7.02 10.20
N GLN A 134 -0.90 8.22 9.72
CA GLN A 134 -1.20 8.67 8.35
C GLN A 134 0.06 8.66 7.50
N PRO A 135 0.05 7.98 6.35
CA PRO A 135 1.22 7.94 5.49
C PRO A 135 1.44 9.30 4.81
N ARG A 136 2.69 9.74 4.77
CA ARG A 136 3.14 10.87 3.97
C ARG A 136 3.20 10.54 2.48
N PHE A 137 3.55 9.30 2.15
CA PHE A 137 3.54 8.71 0.82
C PHE A 137 2.83 7.37 0.88
N ALA A 138 2.05 7.05 -0.15
CA ALA A 138 1.37 5.76 -0.30
C ALA A 138 1.33 5.32 -1.77
N GLY A 139 1.26 4.01 -2.00
CA GLY A 139 1.17 3.40 -3.32
C GLY A 139 2.53 3.19 -3.98
N ARG A 140 2.73 3.71 -5.19
CA ARG A 140 3.99 3.63 -5.97
C ARG A 140 4.53 5.00 -6.34
N PRO A 141 4.98 5.81 -5.39
CA PRO A 141 5.53 7.14 -5.70
C PRO A 141 6.80 7.03 -6.54
N ASP A 142 6.95 7.88 -7.56
CA ASP A 142 8.12 7.87 -8.45
C ASP A 142 9.45 7.97 -7.69
N VAL A 143 9.48 8.72 -6.59
CA VAL A 143 10.65 8.86 -5.73
C VAL A 143 11.07 7.53 -5.10
N CYS A 144 10.12 6.68 -4.70
CA CYS A 144 10.39 5.35 -4.16
C CYS A 144 10.83 4.41 -5.28
N VAL A 145 10.06 4.33 -6.37
CA VAL A 145 10.34 3.47 -7.53
C VAL A 145 11.70 3.79 -8.12
N GLY A 146 12.02 5.08 -8.34
CA GLY A 146 13.29 5.50 -8.95
C GLY A 146 14.51 5.11 -8.12
N CYS A 147 14.43 5.19 -6.79
CA CYS A 147 15.52 4.77 -5.91
C CYS A 147 15.59 3.25 -5.77
N HIS A 148 14.46 2.58 -5.54
CA HIS A 148 14.39 1.15 -5.26
C HIS A 148 14.58 0.27 -6.49
N GLY A 149 14.30 0.77 -7.69
CA GLY A 149 14.45 0.03 -8.96
C GLY A 149 15.86 -0.47 -9.26
N ALA A 150 16.88 0.01 -8.52
CA ALA A 150 18.25 -0.50 -8.61
C ALA A 150 18.56 -1.65 -7.63
N GLY A 151 17.57 -2.10 -6.85
CA GLY A 151 17.69 -3.22 -5.90
C GLY A 151 17.29 -4.56 -6.51
N GLU A 152 17.49 -5.64 -5.75
CA GLU A 152 17.03 -6.98 -6.09
C GLU A 152 15.50 -7.02 -5.97
N ASP A 153 14.81 -7.00 -7.10
CA ASP A 153 13.35 -6.80 -7.17
C ASP A 153 12.90 -5.71 -6.18
N PHE A 154 13.44 -4.49 -6.34
CA PHE A 154 13.19 -3.29 -5.53
C PHE A 154 13.69 -3.30 -4.07
N ILE A 155 14.23 -4.39 -3.51
CA ILE A 155 14.82 -4.37 -2.17
C ILE A 155 16.27 -3.90 -2.23
N ARG A 156 16.58 -2.84 -1.47
CA ARG A 156 17.93 -2.25 -1.31
C ARG A 156 18.40 -2.18 0.13
N SER A 157 17.50 -2.44 1.08
CA SER A 157 17.78 -2.27 2.50
C SER A 157 18.75 -3.31 3.07
N PHE A 158 18.89 -4.46 2.40
CA PHE A 158 19.84 -5.51 2.75
C PHE A 158 20.31 -6.26 1.50
N ARG A 159 21.35 -7.09 1.64
CA ARG A 159 21.86 -7.94 0.57
C ARG A 159 21.31 -9.34 0.72
N LEU A 160 21.15 -10.03 -0.42
CA LEU A 160 20.91 -11.46 -0.41
C LEU A 160 22.10 -12.20 0.26
N PRO A 161 21.86 -13.35 0.90
CA PRO A 161 22.94 -14.22 1.36
C PRO A 161 23.89 -14.58 0.22
N ASP A 162 25.18 -14.69 0.52
CA ASP A 162 26.12 -15.26 -0.45
C ASP A 162 25.69 -16.68 -0.82
N PRO A 163 25.76 -17.04 -2.10
CA PRO A 163 25.46 -18.41 -2.51
C PRO A 163 26.43 -19.40 -1.83
N PRO A 164 25.99 -20.64 -1.55
CA PRO A 164 26.89 -21.64 -1.01
C PRO A 164 28.09 -21.87 -1.93
N PRO A 165 29.28 -22.18 -1.38
CA PRO A 165 30.46 -22.47 -2.20
C PRO A 165 30.14 -23.63 -3.17
N LYS A 166 30.56 -23.45 -4.42
CA LYS A 166 30.43 -24.54 -5.42
C LYS A 166 31.31 -25.71 -4.98
N GLU A 167 30.72 -26.90 -4.85
CA GLU A 167 31.44 -28.13 -4.62
C GLU A 167 32.29 -28.55 -5.85
#